data_e0d8a72a2083656eff4142277a6ce38f
#
_entry.id   e0d8a72a2083656eff4142277a6ce38f
#
_cell.length_a   1.000
_cell.length_b   1.000
_cell.length_c   1.000
_cell.angle_alpha   90.00
_cell.angle_beta   90.00
_cell.angle_gamma   90.00
#
_symmetry.space_group_name_H-M   'P 1'
#
loop_
_entity.id
_entity.type
_entity.pdbx_description
1 polymer ?
#
loop_
_entity_poly.entity_id
_entity_poly.type
_entity_poly.pdbx_seq_one_letter_code
_entity_poly.pdbx_strand_id
1 'polypeptide(L)'
;MFGKLSVQKAIAVGTVLLSLATACSSDQATQTNVSDGPQPTQAQAPVAAPTPTPAPAATPTADFASVSKLINDAIAANELPGAVVVVGHAGEVVFHQAYGSRKLASEPGLDGSPAPAEPMTEDTIFDIASLTKPLATATAVMQLYEQGKVQFDDPVQQYLPDFNTANDPQRAKVTVRMLLTHTSGEPGDVNLGDPWGLARADKTEGIHRALTTPLQSDPGEVFRYSDINFVLLGALIEEVTGEAEDVYVQQNVFAPLGMNDTRYLPPAKACGPHRMRGAAIAWAPAPTVREPAACPTGTWETSLLSRIAPTARDEESRGDPSKNPDLDHLLRGTVQDTTARRMGGVAGHAGVFSTARDVSSYAQALLDRLAGRPSTFPLKQATLQLMTTPAQPGHASQQLDVANDAAREAIAIRPNTQNPLLAPSYPAIKGQNLRGFGWDIDSPFSQPRGRIFPIGSFGHTGFTGTTLWLDPGSDTYVIVLTNAIHTRGSPPSSNLAGEVATATAEALQL
;
A
#
# COMPACT_ATOMS: atom_id res chain seq x y z
N MET A 1 -29.03 56.94 -5.39
CA MET A 1 -28.20 57.87 -6.17
C MET A 1 -27.02 57.05 -6.69
N PHE A 2 -27.06 56.75 -7.97
CA PHE A 2 -26.05 56.77 -9.01
C PHE A 2 -24.64 56.21 -8.61
N GLY A 3 -23.97 55.35 -9.36
CA GLY A 3 -24.15 54.94 -10.75
C GLY A 3 -23.30 53.69 -11.11
N LYS A 4 -23.77 53.03 -12.13
CA LYS A 4 -23.11 51.95 -12.87
C LYS A 4 -21.95 52.51 -13.69
N LEU A 5 -20.87 51.74 -13.83
CA LEU A 5 -20.03 51.78 -15.02
C LEU A 5 -19.65 50.39 -15.46
N SER A 6 -20.17 49.99 -16.60
CA SER A 6 -19.77 48.84 -17.40
C SER A 6 -18.66 49.24 -18.34
N VAL A 7 -17.65 48.39 -18.52
CA VAL A 7 -16.76 48.46 -19.70
C VAL A 7 -16.70 47.07 -20.34
N GLN A 8 -17.37 46.98 -21.48
CA GLN A 8 -17.12 45.93 -22.52
C GLN A 8 -15.92 46.38 -23.38
N LYS A 9 -15.11 45.41 -23.78
CA LYS A 9 -14.34 45.34 -25.03
C LYS A 9 -13.46 44.10 -24.98
N ALA A 10 -13.15 43.34 -26.00
CA ALA A 10 -13.61 43.15 -27.36
C ALA A 10 -12.95 41.85 -27.85
N ILE A 11 -13.67 41.14 -28.68
CA ILE A 11 -13.25 39.90 -29.35
C ILE A 11 -12.22 40.26 -30.43
N ALA A 12 -11.10 39.48 -30.51
CA ALA A 12 -10.26 39.42 -31.69
C ALA A 12 -10.14 37.96 -32.15
N VAL A 13 -10.81 37.69 -33.27
CA VAL A 13 -10.69 36.48 -34.06
C VAL A 13 -9.46 36.61 -34.92
N GLY A 14 -8.54 35.68 -34.84
CA GLY A 14 -7.38 35.57 -35.73
C GLY A 14 -7.41 34.23 -36.45
N THR A 15 -7.88 34.26 -37.67
CA THR A 15 -7.82 33.17 -38.65
C THR A 15 -6.45 33.17 -39.31
N VAL A 16 -5.73 32.04 -39.32
CA VAL A 16 -4.57 31.84 -40.18
C VAL A 16 -4.68 30.50 -40.89
N LEU A 17 -4.45 30.65 -42.19
CA LEU A 17 -4.67 29.74 -43.30
C LEU A 17 -3.85 28.46 -43.25
N LEU A 18 -4.50 27.42 -43.75
CA LEU A 18 -3.96 26.18 -44.32
C LEU A 18 -3.05 26.44 -45.52
N SER A 19 -1.91 25.80 -45.61
CA SER A 19 -1.16 25.62 -46.84
C SER A 19 -0.83 24.16 -47.08
N LEU A 20 -1.56 23.55 -48.00
CA LEU A 20 -1.19 22.30 -48.67
C LEU A 20 -0.03 22.58 -49.64
N ALA A 21 0.92 21.69 -49.69
CA ALA A 21 1.81 21.55 -50.86
C ALA A 21 1.90 20.09 -51.27
N THR A 22 1.54 19.87 -52.49
CA THR A 22 1.31 18.63 -53.23
C THR A 22 2.65 18.02 -53.71
N ALA A 23 2.58 16.72 -53.92
CA ALA A 23 3.58 15.87 -54.56
C ALA A 23 3.88 16.23 -56.03
N CYS A 24 5.05 15.85 -56.49
CA CYS A 24 5.28 15.50 -57.90
C CYS A 24 6.32 14.39 -58.06
N SER A 25 5.91 13.41 -58.81
CA SER A 25 6.66 12.25 -59.35
C SER A 25 7.51 12.61 -60.57
N SER A 26 8.25 11.58 -60.99
CA SER A 26 8.86 11.29 -62.29
C SER A 26 10.37 11.61 -62.35
N ASP A 27 11.26 10.82 -62.97
CA ASP A 27 11.11 9.99 -64.16
C ASP A 27 12.18 8.91 -64.22
N GLN A 28 11.86 7.84 -64.93
CA GLN A 28 12.74 6.77 -65.40
C GLN A 28 13.67 7.28 -66.47
N ALA A 29 14.90 6.79 -66.49
CA ALA A 29 15.72 6.75 -67.72
C ALA A 29 16.35 5.35 -67.79
N THR A 30 15.87 4.63 -68.75
CA THR A 30 16.41 3.42 -69.36
C THR A 30 17.67 3.73 -70.18
N GLN A 31 18.77 3.01 -70.00
CA GLN A 31 19.76 2.84 -71.05
C GLN A 31 20.25 1.39 -71.14
N THR A 32 20.33 0.97 -72.40
CA THR A 32 20.52 -0.32 -72.97
C THR A 32 21.96 -0.80 -72.97
N ASN A 33 22.10 -2.10 -72.85
CA ASN A 33 23.11 -3.07 -73.25
C ASN A 33 24.29 -2.63 -74.11
N VAL A 34 25.49 -3.04 -73.67
CA VAL A 34 26.51 -3.60 -74.60
C VAL A 34 27.13 -4.85 -73.89
N SER A 35 27.13 -5.96 -74.61
CA SER A 35 27.79 -7.22 -74.26
C SER A 35 29.29 -7.14 -74.57
N ASP A 36 30.12 -7.66 -73.68
CA ASP A 36 31.43 -8.23 -74.07
C ASP A 36 31.82 -9.41 -73.12
N GLY A 37 32.47 -10.35 -73.73
CA GLY A 37 32.71 -11.71 -73.51
C GLY A 37 33.41 -12.18 -72.20
N PRO A 38 33.67 -13.49 -72.10
CA PRO A 38 33.99 -14.13 -70.81
C PRO A 38 35.44 -13.99 -70.39
N GLN A 39 35.66 -13.52 -69.14
CA GLN A 39 36.96 -13.64 -68.47
C GLN A 39 37.04 -14.86 -67.59
N PRO A 40 38.22 -15.45 -67.39
CA PRO A 40 38.36 -16.74 -66.74
C PRO A 40 38.15 -16.66 -65.23
N THR A 41 37.45 -17.66 -64.75
CA THR A 41 37.12 -17.92 -63.33
C THR A 41 38.41 -18.19 -62.53
N GLN A 42 38.73 -17.29 -61.60
CA GLN A 42 39.66 -17.58 -60.52
C GLN A 42 38.94 -18.39 -59.46
N ALA A 43 39.47 -19.54 -59.07
CA ALA A 43 38.97 -20.37 -57.97
C ALA A 43 39.13 -19.60 -56.65
N GLN A 44 38.00 -19.25 -56.03
CA GLN A 44 37.99 -18.75 -54.62
C GLN A 44 38.28 -19.90 -53.66
N ALA A 45 39.23 -19.70 -52.77
CA ALA A 45 39.48 -20.59 -51.64
C ALA A 45 38.23 -20.67 -50.75
N PRO A 46 37.94 -21.81 -50.11
CA PRO A 46 36.77 -21.93 -49.20
C PRO A 46 36.89 -20.96 -48.02
N VAL A 47 35.90 -20.08 -47.88
CA VAL A 47 35.74 -19.22 -46.73
C VAL A 47 35.41 -20.14 -45.55
N ALA A 48 36.23 -20.14 -44.50
CA ALA A 48 35.98 -20.86 -43.29
C ALA A 48 34.64 -20.37 -42.65
N ALA A 49 33.79 -21.32 -42.29
CA ALA A 49 32.53 -21.03 -41.59
C ALA A 49 32.81 -20.27 -40.31
N PRO A 50 32.02 -19.23 -39.93
CA PRO A 50 32.18 -18.53 -38.69
C PRO A 50 32.00 -19.49 -37.52
N THR A 51 32.96 -19.51 -36.60
CA THR A 51 32.85 -20.22 -35.32
C THR A 51 31.59 -19.76 -34.60
N PRO A 52 30.71 -20.66 -34.15
CA PRO A 52 29.53 -20.24 -33.41
C PRO A 52 29.96 -19.49 -32.16
N THR A 53 29.48 -18.27 -32.00
CA THR A 53 29.59 -17.50 -30.76
C THR A 53 28.99 -18.32 -29.62
N PRO A 54 29.69 -18.55 -28.51
CA PRO A 54 29.11 -19.25 -27.37
C PRO A 54 27.80 -18.54 -26.99
N ALA A 55 26.74 -19.32 -26.82
CA ALA A 55 25.50 -18.81 -26.27
C ALA A 55 25.78 -18.17 -24.91
N PRO A 56 25.18 -17.02 -24.57
CA PRO A 56 25.32 -16.46 -23.23
C PRO A 56 25.03 -17.56 -22.21
N ALA A 57 25.89 -17.71 -21.22
CA ALA A 57 25.63 -18.61 -20.11
C ALA A 57 24.29 -18.26 -19.48
N ALA A 58 23.39 -19.25 -19.35
CA ALA A 58 22.11 -19.05 -18.70
C ALA A 58 22.39 -18.49 -17.30
N THR A 59 21.80 -17.34 -16.99
CA THR A 59 21.86 -16.76 -15.65
C THR A 59 21.33 -17.80 -14.68
N PRO A 60 22.03 -18.13 -13.58
CA PRO A 60 21.52 -19.09 -12.60
C PRO A 60 20.15 -18.65 -12.13
N THR A 61 19.17 -19.54 -12.23
CA THR A 61 17.84 -19.28 -11.70
C THR A 61 17.97 -19.14 -10.18
N ALA A 62 17.50 -18.05 -9.58
CA ALA A 62 17.57 -17.83 -8.14
C ALA A 62 16.85 -18.98 -7.40
N ASP A 63 17.46 -19.50 -6.35
CA ASP A 63 16.91 -20.57 -5.53
C ASP A 63 16.23 -20.02 -4.27
N PHE A 64 14.91 -20.06 -4.23
CA PHE A 64 14.08 -19.62 -3.12
C PHE A 64 13.71 -20.75 -2.13
N ALA A 65 14.43 -21.88 -2.11
CA ALA A 65 14.15 -22.98 -1.19
C ALA A 65 14.23 -22.55 0.28
N SER A 66 15.14 -21.64 0.62
CA SER A 66 15.25 -21.06 1.97
C SER A 66 14.03 -20.26 2.37
N VAL A 67 13.43 -19.49 1.46
CA VAL A 67 12.17 -18.76 1.68
C VAL A 67 11.04 -19.75 1.97
N SER A 68 10.90 -20.79 1.13
CA SER A 68 9.89 -21.85 1.32
C SER A 68 10.06 -22.56 2.65
N LYS A 69 11.31 -22.82 3.06
CA LYS A 69 11.60 -23.46 4.34
C LYS A 69 11.15 -22.61 5.52
N LEU A 70 11.47 -21.32 5.55
CA LEU A 70 11.07 -20.39 6.62
C LEU A 70 9.56 -20.38 6.83
N ILE A 71 8.79 -20.28 5.76
CA ILE A 71 7.32 -20.26 5.85
C ILE A 71 6.78 -21.61 6.34
N ASN A 72 7.28 -22.74 5.80
CA ASN A 72 6.83 -24.07 6.23
C ASN A 72 7.19 -24.37 7.69
N ASP A 73 8.37 -23.93 8.17
CA ASP A 73 8.77 -24.08 9.57
C ASP A 73 7.83 -23.30 10.50
N ALA A 74 7.48 -22.05 10.15
CA ALA A 74 6.54 -21.23 10.91
C ALA A 74 5.13 -21.84 10.95
N ILE A 75 4.65 -22.41 9.84
CA ILE A 75 3.37 -23.15 9.80
C ILE A 75 3.44 -24.40 10.71
N ALA A 76 4.52 -25.16 10.64
CA ALA A 76 4.74 -26.36 11.46
C ALA A 76 4.82 -26.01 12.97
N ALA A 77 5.35 -24.82 13.30
CA ALA A 77 5.39 -24.28 14.67
C ALA A 77 4.04 -23.70 15.14
N ASN A 78 3.00 -23.69 14.29
CA ASN A 78 1.70 -23.04 14.52
C ASN A 78 1.78 -21.54 14.77
N GLU A 79 2.77 -20.86 14.20
CA GLU A 79 2.90 -19.41 14.28
C GLU A 79 1.96 -18.68 13.31
N LEU A 80 1.57 -19.34 12.20
CA LEU A 80 0.58 -18.87 11.24
C LEU A 80 -0.12 -20.06 10.56
N PRO A 81 -1.36 -19.89 10.09
CA PRO A 81 -2.08 -20.94 9.35
C PRO A 81 -1.52 -21.16 7.95
N GLY A 82 -1.09 -20.10 7.31
CA GLY A 82 -0.56 -20.10 5.94
C GLY A 82 -0.16 -18.71 5.48
N ALA A 83 0.46 -18.66 4.31
CA ALA A 83 0.94 -17.41 3.71
C ALA A 83 0.93 -17.47 2.18
N VAL A 84 0.96 -16.30 1.55
CA VAL A 84 1.35 -16.11 0.14
C VAL A 84 2.56 -15.20 0.11
N VAL A 85 3.61 -15.65 -0.57
CA VAL A 85 4.85 -14.88 -0.75
C VAL A 85 5.03 -14.54 -2.21
N VAL A 86 5.35 -13.27 -2.49
CA VAL A 86 5.72 -12.80 -3.83
C VAL A 86 7.04 -12.04 -3.74
N VAL A 87 7.93 -12.33 -4.68
CA VAL A 87 9.17 -11.57 -4.89
C VAL A 87 9.18 -11.05 -6.31
N GLY A 88 9.36 -9.75 -6.45
CA GLY A 88 9.67 -9.11 -7.72
C GLY A 88 11.11 -8.65 -7.76
N HIS A 89 11.76 -8.80 -8.92
CA HIS A 89 13.13 -8.35 -9.13
C HIS A 89 13.35 -8.00 -10.60
N ALA A 90 14.05 -6.90 -10.86
CA ALA A 90 14.40 -6.45 -12.21
C ALA A 90 13.20 -6.35 -13.16
N GLY A 91 12.04 -5.92 -12.65
CA GLY A 91 10.83 -5.73 -13.46
C GLY A 91 9.95 -6.98 -13.61
N GLU A 92 10.31 -8.12 -13.02
CA GLU A 92 9.59 -9.37 -13.16
C GLU A 92 9.25 -10.00 -11.79
N VAL A 93 8.16 -10.77 -11.74
CA VAL A 93 7.86 -11.62 -10.59
C VAL A 93 8.72 -12.88 -10.70
N VAL A 94 9.72 -13.01 -9.82
CA VAL A 94 10.68 -14.13 -9.82
C VAL A 94 10.28 -15.25 -8.86
N PHE A 95 9.35 -14.98 -7.94
CA PHE A 95 8.81 -15.97 -7.01
C PHE A 95 7.37 -15.64 -6.64
N HIS A 96 6.47 -16.64 -6.68
CA HIS A 96 5.09 -16.52 -6.22
C HIS A 96 4.61 -17.88 -5.75
N GLN A 97 4.30 -18.01 -4.45
CA GLN A 97 3.88 -19.29 -3.88
C GLN A 97 2.94 -19.12 -2.68
N ALA A 98 1.95 -20.02 -2.59
CA ALA A 98 1.04 -20.15 -1.46
C ALA A 98 1.43 -21.35 -0.58
N TYR A 99 1.23 -21.22 0.74
CA TYR A 99 1.60 -22.21 1.75
C TYR A 99 0.49 -22.41 2.78
N GLY A 100 0.30 -23.63 3.25
CA GLY A 100 -0.60 -23.94 4.35
C GLY A 100 -2.07 -23.74 4.03
N SER A 101 -2.81 -23.22 4.99
CA SER A 101 -4.27 -23.08 4.92
C SER A 101 -4.72 -21.64 5.14
N ARG A 102 -5.71 -21.19 4.37
CA ARG A 102 -6.38 -19.89 4.64
C ARG A 102 -7.41 -20.01 5.76
N LYS A 103 -8.04 -21.18 5.95
CA LYS A 103 -8.96 -21.51 7.05
C LYS A 103 -8.58 -22.85 7.67
N LEU A 104 -8.56 -22.93 8.99
CA LEU A 104 -8.22 -24.16 9.69
C LEU A 104 -9.38 -25.17 9.69
N ALA A 105 -9.07 -26.43 9.93
CA ALA A 105 -10.07 -27.48 10.06
C ALA A 105 -10.99 -27.25 11.26
N SER A 106 -12.24 -27.67 11.13
CA SER A 106 -13.29 -27.55 12.15
C SER A 106 -13.78 -26.13 12.43
N GLU A 107 -13.24 -25.13 11.76
CA GLU A 107 -13.76 -23.77 11.81
C GLU A 107 -14.98 -23.60 10.91
N PRO A 108 -15.83 -22.60 11.19
CA PRO A 108 -17.01 -22.35 10.39
C PRO A 108 -16.71 -22.14 8.91
N GLY A 109 -17.45 -22.87 8.06
CA GLY A 109 -17.53 -22.60 6.64
C GLY A 109 -18.39 -21.37 6.33
N LEU A 110 -18.67 -21.14 5.05
CA LEU A 110 -19.52 -20.01 4.61
C LEU A 110 -20.97 -20.14 5.07
N ASP A 111 -21.42 -21.34 5.38
CA ASP A 111 -22.75 -21.64 5.93
C ASP A 111 -22.81 -21.57 7.48
N GLY A 112 -21.67 -21.26 8.12
CA GLY A 112 -21.53 -21.19 9.58
C GLY A 112 -21.34 -22.52 10.27
N SER A 113 -21.40 -23.66 9.56
CA SER A 113 -21.16 -24.99 10.14
C SER A 113 -19.66 -25.34 10.15
N PRO A 114 -19.20 -26.20 11.09
CA PRO A 114 -17.83 -26.71 11.08
C PRO A 114 -17.49 -27.36 9.73
N ALA A 115 -16.37 -26.95 9.14
CA ALA A 115 -15.98 -27.38 7.79
C ALA A 115 -14.51 -27.82 7.76
N PRO A 116 -14.09 -28.60 6.72
CA PRO A 116 -12.69 -28.94 6.49
C PRO A 116 -11.79 -27.71 6.37
N ALA A 117 -10.49 -27.90 6.54
CA ALA A 117 -9.50 -26.86 6.23
C ALA A 117 -9.64 -26.43 4.75
N GLU A 118 -9.40 -25.14 4.51
CA GLU A 118 -9.33 -24.60 3.14
C GLU A 118 -7.86 -24.30 2.83
N PRO A 119 -7.31 -24.84 1.72
CA PRO A 119 -5.93 -24.57 1.35
C PRO A 119 -5.72 -23.08 1.04
N MET A 120 -4.54 -22.56 1.35
CA MET A 120 -4.10 -21.29 0.85
C MET A 120 -3.89 -21.38 -0.65
N THR A 121 -4.27 -20.35 -1.38
CA THR A 121 -4.08 -20.25 -2.84
C THR A 121 -3.46 -18.90 -3.19
N GLU A 122 -2.77 -18.80 -4.31
CA GLU A 122 -2.09 -17.57 -4.74
C GLU A 122 -3.06 -16.39 -4.93
N ASP A 123 -4.33 -16.68 -5.18
CA ASP A 123 -5.42 -15.73 -5.34
C ASP A 123 -6.19 -15.48 -4.03
N THR A 124 -5.68 -15.95 -2.90
CA THR A 124 -6.30 -15.68 -1.59
C THR A 124 -6.29 -14.19 -1.29
N ILE A 125 -7.44 -13.71 -0.83
CA ILE A 125 -7.66 -12.31 -0.45
C ILE A 125 -7.45 -12.18 1.06
N PHE A 126 -6.65 -11.20 1.47
CA PHE A 126 -6.32 -10.91 2.87
C PHE A 126 -6.84 -9.53 3.29
N ASP A 127 -7.24 -9.40 4.53
CA ASP A 127 -7.29 -8.11 5.21
C ASP A 127 -5.84 -7.60 5.35
N ILE A 128 -5.49 -6.56 4.61
CA ILE A 128 -4.11 -6.06 4.59
C ILE A 128 -3.82 -5.05 5.71
N ALA A 129 -4.80 -4.81 6.58
CA ALA A 129 -4.66 -3.93 7.75
C ALA A 129 -3.98 -2.60 7.40
N SER A 130 -2.92 -2.25 8.14
CA SER A 130 -2.22 -0.97 7.98
C SER A 130 -1.48 -0.79 6.65
N LEU A 131 -1.36 -1.80 5.78
CA LEU A 131 -0.95 -1.58 4.39
C LEU A 131 -1.96 -0.69 3.64
N THR A 132 -3.20 -0.55 4.13
CA THR A 132 -4.16 0.46 3.69
C THR A 132 -3.55 1.86 3.67
N LYS A 133 -2.73 2.21 4.67
CA LYS A 133 -2.15 3.54 4.83
C LYS A 133 -1.33 3.98 3.61
N PRO A 134 -0.27 3.28 3.20
CA PRO A 134 0.49 3.67 2.03
C PRO A 134 -0.22 3.38 0.72
N LEU A 135 -0.87 2.21 0.58
CA LEU A 135 -1.42 1.78 -0.71
C LEU A 135 -2.65 2.60 -1.13
N ALA A 136 -3.48 2.97 -0.19
CA ALA A 136 -4.72 3.73 -0.43
C ALA A 136 -4.56 5.20 -0.05
N THR A 137 -4.58 5.49 1.23
CA THR A 137 -4.77 6.83 1.78
C THR A 137 -3.61 7.79 1.46
N ALA A 138 -2.37 7.39 1.74
CA ALA A 138 -1.22 8.25 1.42
C ALA A 138 -1.10 8.49 -0.08
N THR A 139 -1.28 7.46 -0.92
CA THR A 139 -1.27 7.61 -2.38
C THR A 139 -2.35 8.61 -2.85
N ALA A 140 -3.56 8.54 -2.29
CA ALA A 140 -4.63 9.49 -2.59
C ALA A 140 -4.27 10.93 -2.17
N VAL A 141 -3.71 11.12 -0.96
CA VAL A 141 -3.25 12.44 -0.49
C VAL A 141 -2.15 13.00 -1.41
N MET A 142 -1.22 12.16 -1.88
CA MET A 142 -0.19 12.57 -2.83
C MET A 142 -0.78 13.01 -4.19
N GLN A 143 -1.86 12.36 -4.65
CA GLN A 143 -2.60 12.80 -5.84
C GLN A 143 -3.25 14.18 -5.62
N LEU A 144 -3.84 14.41 -4.45
CA LEU A 144 -4.43 15.70 -4.11
C LEU A 144 -3.36 16.81 -4.02
N TYR A 145 -2.17 16.46 -3.55
CA TYR A 145 -1.01 17.37 -3.60
C TYR A 145 -0.63 17.71 -5.05
N GLU A 146 -0.52 16.73 -5.95
CA GLU A 146 -0.23 16.99 -7.38
C GLU A 146 -1.30 17.85 -8.06
N GLN A 147 -2.55 17.76 -7.61
CA GLN A 147 -3.65 18.57 -8.08
C GLN A 147 -3.66 19.99 -7.48
N GLY A 148 -2.75 20.30 -6.56
CA GLY A 148 -2.69 21.57 -5.84
C GLY A 148 -3.82 21.77 -4.82
N LYS A 149 -4.57 20.73 -4.50
CA LYS A 149 -5.69 20.78 -3.55
C LYS A 149 -5.25 20.66 -2.10
N VAL A 150 -4.09 20.06 -1.84
CA VAL A 150 -3.51 19.85 -0.51
C VAL A 150 -2.04 20.24 -0.55
N GLN A 151 -1.55 20.88 0.52
CA GLN A 151 -0.13 21.13 0.74
C GLN A 151 0.34 20.42 2.00
N PHE A 152 1.57 19.90 2.00
CA PHE A 152 2.06 19.11 3.14
C PHE A 152 2.24 19.93 4.41
N ASP A 153 2.63 21.18 4.27
CA ASP A 153 2.92 22.05 5.42
C ASP A 153 1.74 22.95 5.83
N ASP A 154 0.58 22.76 5.16
CA ASP A 154 -0.66 23.41 5.57
C ASP A 154 -1.17 22.79 6.89
N PRO A 155 -1.71 23.60 7.80
CA PRO A 155 -2.38 23.13 9.00
C PRO A 155 -3.59 22.25 8.67
N VAL A 156 -3.75 21.14 9.38
CA VAL A 156 -4.89 20.20 9.21
C VAL A 156 -6.24 20.92 9.34
N GLN A 157 -6.34 21.88 10.26
CA GLN A 157 -7.57 22.67 10.47
C GLN A 157 -8.02 23.47 9.24
N GLN A 158 -7.14 23.69 8.26
CA GLN A 158 -7.51 24.35 7.00
C GLN A 158 -8.45 23.46 6.16
N TYR A 159 -8.24 22.16 6.20
CA TYR A 159 -9.04 21.17 5.49
C TYR A 159 -10.16 20.59 6.36
N LEU A 160 -9.89 20.43 7.65
CA LEU A 160 -10.81 19.89 8.65
C LEU A 160 -11.03 20.93 9.76
N PRO A 161 -11.93 21.90 9.58
CA PRO A 161 -12.11 23.00 10.57
C PRO A 161 -12.47 22.51 11.97
N ASP A 162 -13.19 21.38 12.05
CA ASP A 162 -13.59 20.78 13.33
C ASP A 162 -12.41 20.17 14.11
N PHE A 163 -11.22 20.06 13.50
CA PHE A 163 -10.00 19.60 14.14
C PHE A 163 -9.53 20.54 15.28
N ASN A 164 -9.84 21.83 15.20
CA ASN A 164 -9.39 22.81 16.20
C ASN A 164 -10.45 23.85 16.56
N THR A 165 -11.64 23.42 16.94
CA THR A 165 -12.74 24.32 17.34
C THR A 165 -12.45 25.11 18.61
N ALA A 166 -11.57 24.61 19.48
CA ALA A 166 -11.16 25.27 20.72
C ALA A 166 -10.07 26.32 20.52
N ASN A 167 -9.56 26.52 19.31
CA ASN A 167 -8.43 27.41 19.00
C ASN A 167 -7.17 27.05 19.82
N ASP A 168 -6.90 25.78 20.04
CA ASP A 168 -5.70 25.30 20.71
C ASP A 168 -4.46 25.63 19.86
N PRO A 169 -3.47 26.37 20.37
CA PRO A 169 -2.29 26.79 19.64
C PRO A 169 -1.38 25.59 19.26
N GLN A 170 -1.45 24.46 19.95
CA GLN A 170 -0.69 23.26 19.58
C GLN A 170 -1.39 22.52 18.42
N ARG A 171 -2.70 22.32 18.49
CA ARG A 171 -3.45 21.72 17.36
C ARG A 171 -3.34 22.56 16.08
N ALA A 172 -3.26 23.88 16.20
CA ALA A 172 -3.05 24.77 15.06
C ALA A 172 -1.73 24.54 14.31
N LYS A 173 -0.74 23.90 14.94
CA LYS A 173 0.57 23.58 14.32
C LYS A 173 0.59 22.23 13.61
N VAL A 174 -0.39 21.38 13.82
CA VAL A 174 -0.44 20.06 13.19
C VAL A 174 -0.64 20.22 11.69
N THR A 175 0.30 19.69 10.91
CA THR A 175 0.28 19.77 9.43
C THR A 175 -0.05 18.41 8.80
N VAL A 176 -0.42 18.41 7.52
CA VAL A 176 -0.63 17.20 6.74
C VAL A 176 0.64 16.33 6.73
N ARG A 177 1.83 16.94 6.63
CA ARG A 177 3.13 16.26 6.76
C ARG A 177 3.22 15.46 8.05
N MET A 178 2.86 16.06 9.16
CA MET A 178 2.93 15.41 10.47
C MET A 178 1.97 14.23 10.60
N LEU A 179 0.79 14.29 9.97
CA LEU A 179 -0.11 13.14 9.89
C LEU A 179 0.52 12.01 9.07
N LEU A 180 1.03 12.30 7.87
CA LEU A 180 1.64 11.32 6.97
C LEU A 180 2.91 10.65 7.53
N THR A 181 3.60 11.30 8.47
CA THR A 181 4.86 10.82 9.07
C THR A 181 4.73 10.37 10.52
N HIS A 182 3.51 10.37 11.07
CA HIS A 182 3.22 10.01 12.48
C HIS A 182 3.98 10.86 13.51
N THR A 183 4.04 12.16 13.26
CA THR A 183 4.69 13.16 14.15
C THR A 183 3.73 14.25 14.62
N SER A 184 2.43 14.05 14.50
CA SER A 184 1.39 15.02 14.83
C SER A 184 1.22 15.28 16.34
N GLY A 185 1.67 14.34 17.20
CA GLY A 185 1.39 14.34 18.63
C GLY A 185 0.09 13.60 19.00
N GLU A 186 -0.67 13.08 18.02
CA GLU A 186 -1.88 12.28 18.29
C GLU A 186 -1.54 10.97 19.00
N PRO A 187 -2.43 10.46 19.89
CA PRO A 187 -2.30 9.11 20.45
C PRO A 187 -2.46 8.02 19.39
N GLY A 188 -2.16 6.77 19.76
CA GLY A 188 -2.19 5.63 18.86
C GLY A 188 -3.54 5.41 18.19
N ASP A 189 -4.62 5.49 18.93
CA ASP A 189 -5.99 5.26 18.44
C ASP A 189 -7.01 6.05 19.26
N VAL A 190 -8.25 6.09 18.79
CA VAL A 190 -9.40 6.71 19.47
C VAL A 190 -9.85 5.86 20.66
N ASN A 191 -10.57 6.49 21.57
CA ASN A 191 -11.10 5.76 22.74
C ASN A 191 -12.22 4.78 22.32
N LEU A 192 -12.01 3.49 22.62
CA LEU A 192 -12.93 2.39 22.38
C LEU A 192 -13.66 1.90 23.66
N GLY A 193 -13.57 2.64 24.77
CA GLY A 193 -14.10 2.22 26.06
C GLY A 193 -15.63 2.13 26.16
N ASP A 194 -16.35 2.80 25.29
CA ASP A 194 -17.81 2.74 25.15
C ASP A 194 -18.22 1.95 23.88
N PRO A 195 -19.48 1.50 23.77
CA PRO A 195 -19.91 0.62 22.69
C PRO A 195 -20.31 1.33 21.38
N TRP A 196 -19.78 2.53 21.09
CA TRP A 196 -20.07 3.20 19.83
C TRP A 196 -19.70 2.32 18.64
N GLY A 197 -20.52 2.34 17.60
CA GLY A 197 -20.26 1.60 16.35
C GLY A 197 -20.36 0.07 16.44
N LEU A 198 -20.56 -0.53 17.65
CA LEU A 198 -20.65 -1.99 17.80
C LEU A 198 -21.96 -2.57 17.25
N ALA A 199 -23.09 -2.01 17.68
CA ALA A 199 -24.39 -2.48 17.20
C ALA A 199 -24.65 -2.09 15.75
N ARG A 200 -24.10 -0.93 15.35
CA ARG A 200 -24.20 -0.36 14.02
C ARG A 200 -23.03 0.54 13.78
N ALA A 201 -22.38 0.39 12.63
CA ALA A 201 -21.25 1.23 12.26
C ALA A 201 -21.63 2.72 12.26
N ASP A 202 -20.72 3.54 12.78
CA ASP A 202 -20.86 5.00 12.84
C ASP A 202 -19.54 5.68 12.46
N LYS A 203 -19.38 5.93 11.17
CA LYS A 203 -18.19 6.59 10.64
C LYS A 203 -18.10 8.04 11.09
N THR A 204 -19.23 8.71 11.22
CA THR A 204 -19.28 10.10 11.67
C THR A 204 -18.76 10.24 13.10
N GLU A 205 -19.17 9.36 13.99
CA GLU A 205 -18.64 9.32 15.36
C GLU A 205 -17.14 8.99 15.39
N GLY A 206 -16.69 8.03 14.58
CA GLY A 206 -15.26 7.69 14.47
C GLY A 206 -14.41 8.89 14.04
N ILE A 207 -14.84 9.62 13.02
CA ILE A 207 -14.18 10.86 12.57
C ILE A 207 -14.24 11.92 13.66
N HIS A 208 -15.39 12.11 14.31
CA HIS A 208 -15.53 13.07 15.41
C HIS A 208 -14.55 12.78 16.55
N ARG A 209 -14.39 11.51 16.93
CA ARG A 209 -13.40 11.10 17.95
C ARG A 209 -11.97 11.42 17.51
N ALA A 210 -11.61 11.12 16.27
CA ALA A 210 -10.29 11.48 15.74
C ALA A 210 -10.05 12.99 15.74
N LEU A 211 -11.06 13.79 15.38
CA LEU A 211 -10.99 15.25 15.37
C LEU A 211 -10.85 15.86 16.77
N THR A 212 -11.33 15.18 17.82
CA THR A 212 -11.44 15.77 19.17
C THR A 212 -10.53 15.13 20.21
N THR A 213 -9.83 14.03 19.86
CA THR A 213 -8.88 13.39 20.77
C THR A 213 -7.73 14.35 21.11
N PRO A 214 -7.39 14.55 22.40
CA PRO A 214 -6.31 15.46 22.80
C PRO A 214 -4.93 14.97 22.36
N LEU A 215 -4.06 15.88 21.93
CA LEU A 215 -2.65 15.58 21.66
C LEU A 215 -1.93 15.08 22.93
N GLN A 216 -1.00 14.16 22.76
CA GLN A 216 -0.18 13.58 23.84
C GLN A 216 1.26 14.10 23.87
N SER A 217 1.70 14.77 22.81
CA SER A 217 3.00 15.43 22.71
C SER A 217 2.90 16.64 21.78
N ASP A 218 3.93 17.50 21.80
CA ASP A 218 3.99 18.62 20.90
C ASP A 218 4.11 18.15 19.42
N PRO A 219 3.40 18.81 18.49
CA PRO A 219 3.48 18.47 17.07
C PRO A 219 4.90 18.62 16.52
N GLY A 220 5.37 17.61 15.79
CA GLY A 220 6.68 17.56 15.17
C GLY A 220 7.81 17.08 16.09
N GLU A 221 7.56 16.89 17.38
CA GLU A 221 8.60 16.56 18.36
C GLU A 221 8.95 15.09 18.40
N VAL A 222 7.93 14.21 18.36
CA VAL A 222 8.10 12.77 18.60
C VAL A 222 7.44 11.96 17.51
N PHE A 223 8.13 10.92 17.03
CA PHE A 223 7.49 9.87 16.25
C PHE A 223 6.63 9.00 17.17
N ARG A 224 5.34 8.93 16.85
CA ARG A 224 4.37 8.01 17.48
C ARG A 224 3.43 7.48 16.42
N TYR A 225 3.51 6.19 16.14
CA TYR A 225 2.56 5.55 15.24
C TYR A 225 1.13 5.78 15.74
N SER A 226 0.27 6.31 14.88
CA SER A 226 -1.09 6.71 15.23
C SER A 226 -2.06 6.42 14.09
N ASP A 227 -3.09 5.63 14.39
CA ASP A 227 -4.19 5.37 13.46
C ASP A 227 -5.06 6.61 13.28
N ILE A 228 -5.19 7.46 14.32
CA ILE A 228 -5.90 8.74 14.25
C ILE A 228 -5.37 9.60 13.10
N ASN A 229 -4.06 9.65 12.89
CA ASN A 229 -3.49 10.40 11.78
C ASN A 229 -4.09 10.02 10.43
N PHE A 230 -4.26 8.72 10.20
CA PHE A 230 -4.79 8.21 8.95
C PHE A 230 -6.32 8.23 8.88
N VAL A 231 -7.02 8.15 10.01
CA VAL A 231 -8.46 8.47 10.07
C VAL A 231 -8.69 9.93 9.61
N LEU A 232 -7.87 10.86 10.10
CA LEU A 232 -7.92 12.27 9.71
C LEU A 232 -7.55 12.49 8.24
N LEU A 233 -6.56 11.76 7.70
CA LEU A 233 -6.22 11.81 6.27
C LEU A 233 -7.33 11.26 5.39
N GLY A 234 -8.00 10.18 5.79
CA GLY A 234 -9.20 9.67 5.10
C GLY A 234 -10.31 10.71 5.09
N ALA A 235 -10.61 11.33 6.25
CA ALA A 235 -11.60 12.41 6.34
C ALA A 235 -11.21 13.63 5.48
N LEU A 236 -9.90 13.94 5.39
CA LEU A 236 -9.39 15.02 4.54
C LEU A 236 -9.63 14.72 3.05
N ILE A 237 -9.38 13.47 2.60
CA ILE A 237 -9.68 13.07 1.22
C ILE A 237 -11.15 13.30 0.92
N GLU A 238 -12.04 12.86 1.80
CA GLU A 238 -13.49 12.98 1.64
C GLU A 238 -13.96 14.45 1.62
N GLU A 239 -13.41 15.30 2.47
CA GLU A 239 -13.76 16.73 2.53
C GLU A 239 -13.27 17.47 1.27
N VAL A 240 -12.05 17.19 0.80
CA VAL A 240 -11.44 17.87 -0.34
C VAL A 240 -12.03 17.41 -1.69
N THR A 241 -12.43 16.15 -1.77
CA THR A 241 -12.95 15.58 -3.02
C THR A 241 -14.48 15.60 -3.12
N GLY A 242 -15.17 15.56 -1.98
CA GLY A 242 -16.62 15.33 -1.91
C GLY A 242 -17.01 13.88 -2.16
N GLU A 243 -16.06 12.96 -2.28
CA GLU A 243 -16.27 11.53 -2.52
C GLU A 243 -15.91 10.70 -1.29
N ALA A 244 -16.55 9.54 -1.13
CA ALA A 244 -16.13 8.58 -0.13
C ALA A 244 -14.71 8.08 -0.43
N GLU A 245 -13.90 7.85 0.62
CA GLU A 245 -12.51 7.41 0.46
C GLU A 245 -12.39 6.12 -0.35
N ASP A 246 -13.26 5.13 -0.10
CA ASP A 246 -13.27 3.86 -0.83
C ASP A 246 -13.58 4.06 -2.32
N VAL A 247 -14.49 4.96 -2.65
CA VAL A 247 -14.84 5.31 -4.04
C VAL A 247 -13.67 6.01 -4.72
N TYR A 248 -13.11 7.04 -4.08
CA TYR A 248 -11.98 7.78 -4.62
C TYR A 248 -10.77 6.88 -4.89
N VAL A 249 -10.38 6.07 -3.89
CA VAL A 249 -9.22 5.17 -3.98
C VAL A 249 -9.43 4.08 -5.03
N GLN A 250 -10.64 3.49 -5.10
CA GLN A 250 -10.95 2.48 -6.11
C GLN A 250 -10.77 3.02 -7.52
N GLN A 251 -11.27 4.23 -7.78
CA GLN A 251 -11.25 4.83 -9.11
C GLN A 251 -9.88 5.39 -9.50
N ASN A 252 -9.17 5.98 -8.54
CA ASN A 252 -7.97 6.78 -8.83
C ASN A 252 -6.66 6.06 -8.48
N VAL A 253 -6.70 4.99 -7.68
CA VAL A 253 -5.50 4.23 -7.27
C VAL A 253 -5.56 2.79 -7.76
N PHE A 254 -6.55 2.01 -7.34
CA PHE A 254 -6.57 0.57 -7.59
C PHE A 254 -6.91 0.20 -9.04
N ALA A 255 -7.96 0.81 -9.61
CA ALA A 255 -8.36 0.51 -10.99
C ALA A 255 -7.29 0.86 -12.04
N PRO A 256 -6.59 2.02 -11.97
CA PRO A 256 -5.49 2.33 -12.88
C PRO A 256 -4.32 1.35 -12.82
N LEU A 257 -4.11 0.70 -11.68
CA LEU A 257 -3.08 -0.31 -11.45
C LEU A 257 -3.51 -1.73 -11.80
N GLY A 258 -4.77 -1.92 -12.22
CA GLY A 258 -5.33 -3.24 -12.53
C GLY A 258 -5.51 -4.14 -11.30
N MET A 259 -5.61 -3.55 -10.11
CA MET A 259 -5.80 -4.26 -8.83
C MET A 259 -7.26 -4.66 -8.66
N ASN A 260 -7.70 -5.66 -9.42
CA ASN A 260 -9.11 -6.00 -9.56
C ASN A 260 -9.73 -6.68 -8.32
N ASP A 261 -8.91 -7.34 -7.51
CA ASP A 261 -9.33 -8.01 -6.27
C ASP A 261 -9.12 -7.14 -5.03
N THR A 262 -8.61 -5.90 -5.21
CA THR A 262 -8.30 -4.97 -4.12
C THR A 262 -9.41 -3.96 -3.92
N ARG A 263 -9.94 -3.88 -2.71
CA ARG A 263 -11.02 -2.95 -2.34
C ARG A 263 -11.25 -2.90 -0.84
N TYR A 264 -11.94 -1.87 -0.38
CA TYR A 264 -12.59 -1.91 0.92
C TYR A 264 -13.78 -2.88 0.87
N LEU A 265 -13.95 -3.66 1.95
CA LEU A 265 -15.09 -4.57 2.12
C LEU A 265 -15.87 -4.17 3.38
N PRO A 266 -16.92 -3.35 3.27
CA PRO A 266 -17.74 -3.02 4.42
C PRO A 266 -18.42 -4.28 4.96
N PRO A 267 -18.38 -4.54 6.31
CA PRO A 267 -19.03 -5.71 6.89
C PRO A 267 -20.55 -5.62 6.81
N ALA A 268 -21.24 -6.76 6.85
CA ALA A 268 -22.70 -6.84 6.76
C ALA A 268 -23.40 -5.95 7.81
N LYS A 269 -22.90 -5.90 9.04
CA LYS A 269 -23.44 -5.06 10.10
C LYS A 269 -23.26 -3.55 9.88
N ALA A 270 -22.38 -3.16 8.96
CA ALA A 270 -22.21 -1.77 8.58
C ALA A 270 -23.15 -1.32 7.49
N CYS A 271 -23.88 -2.24 6.87
CA CYS A 271 -24.88 -1.88 5.89
C CYS A 271 -26.06 -1.20 6.58
N GLY A 272 -26.24 0.03 6.30
CA GLY A 272 -27.28 0.89 6.85
C GLY A 272 -27.03 2.31 6.44
N PRO A 273 -27.89 3.24 6.81
CA PRO A 273 -27.63 4.63 6.57
C PRO A 273 -26.29 5.02 7.18
N HIS A 274 -25.31 5.10 6.33
CA HIS A 274 -23.96 5.52 6.70
C HIS A 274 -23.56 6.64 5.76
N ARG A 275 -23.34 7.80 6.33
CA ARG A 275 -23.19 9.01 5.59
C ARG A 275 -21.96 9.75 6.05
N MET A 276 -21.20 10.15 5.10
CA MET A 276 -20.10 11.04 5.32
C MET A 276 -20.55 12.49 5.23
N ARG A 277 -19.72 13.37 5.75
CA ARG A 277 -19.85 14.78 5.54
C ARG A 277 -19.81 15.07 4.02
N GLY A 278 -20.72 15.89 3.54
CA GLY A 278 -20.85 16.16 2.13
C GLY A 278 -21.76 15.20 1.40
N ALA A 279 -21.52 14.97 0.14
CA ALA A 279 -22.38 14.21 -0.76
C ALA A 279 -22.13 12.71 -0.74
N ALA A 280 -20.91 12.30 -0.40
CA ALA A 280 -20.51 10.91 -0.52
C ALA A 280 -21.07 10.06 0.60
N ILE A 281 -21.45 8.85 0.26
CA ILE A 281 -22.00 7.86 1.16
C ILE A 281 -21.32 6.53 0.84
N ALA A 282 -20.57 5.98 1.79
CA ALA A 282 -19.78 4.80 1.55
C ALA A 282 -20.62 3.61 1.05
N TRP A 283 -21.75 3.34 1.67
CA TRP A 283 -22.68 2.29 1.26
C TRP A 283 -24.10 2.54 1.80
N ALA A 284 -24.37 3.74 2.20
CA ALA A 284 -25.64 4.07 2.80
C ALA A 284 -26.61 4.61 1.77
N PRO A 285 -27.87 4.22 1.87
CA PRO A 285 -28.93 4.86 1.14
C PRO A 285 -29.17 6.30 1.62
N ALA A 286 -29.97 7.03 0.88
CA ALA A 286 -30.35 8.39 1.23
C ALA A 286 -30.83 8.51 2.70
N PRO A 287 -30.67 9.68 3.33
CA PRO A 287 -30.96 9.88 4.77
C PRO A 287 -32.39 9.53 5.20
N THR A 288 -33.31 9.46 4.26
CA THR A 288 -34.70 9.12 4.49
C THR A 288 -34.96 7.62 4.66
N VAL A 289 -34.00 6.78 4.34
CA VAL A 289 -34.12 5.33 4.53
C VAL A 289 -33.71 5.01 5.96
N ARG A 290 -34.64 4.56 6.73
CA ARG A 290 -34.45 4.38 8.17
C ARG A 290 -33.53 3.25 8.52
N GLU A 291 -33.58 2.12 7.93
CA GLU A 291 -32.64 1.01 8.13
C GLU A 291 -32.96 -0.07 7.10
N PRO A 292 -32.07 -0.47 6.24
CA PRO A 292 -32.23 -1.74 5.58
C PRO A 292 -32.07 -2.82 6.64
N ALA A 293 -33.00 -3.74 6.69
CA ALA A 293 -32.95 -4.89 7.60
C ALA A 293 -31.75 -5.81 7.29
N ALA A 294 -31.18 -5.68 6.11
CA ALA A 294 -30.00 -6.38 5.65
C ALA A 294 -29.29 -5.57 4.56
N CYS A 295 -27.99 -5.80 4.36
CA CYS A 295 -27.32 -5.30 3.18
C CYS A 295 -28.02 -5.76 1.92
N PRO A 296 -28.34 -4.88 0.96
CA PRO A 296 -28.80 -5.30 -0.33
C PRO A 296 -27.76 -6.23 -0.96
N THR A 297 -28.17 -7.42 -1.35
CA THR A 297 -27.29 -8.45 -1.92
C THR A 297 -26.54 -8.02 -3.19
N GLY A 298 -26.94 -6.92 -3.82
CA GLY A 298 -26.28 -6.37 -5.00
C GLY A 298 -25.16 -5.36 -4.75
N THR A 299 -24.96 -4.90 -3.50
CA THR A 299 -23.88 -3.97 -3.13
C THR A 299 -22.68 -4.66 -2.50
N TRP A 300 -22.76 -5.97 -2.31
CA TRP A 300 -21.84 -6.76 -1.56
C TRP A 300 -21.42 -7.97 -2.41
N GLU A 301 -20.17 -8.02 -2.79
CA GLU A 301 -19.69 -9.08 -3.68
C GLU A 301 -19.37 -10.34 -2.87
N THR A 302 -20.40 -11.09 -2.53
CA THR A 302 -20.29 -12.31 -1.73
C THR A 302 -19.50 -13.42 -2.42
N SER A 303 -19.34 -13.36 -3.74
CA SER A 303 -18.52 -14.30 -4.51
C SER A 303 -17.05 -14.31 -4.06
N LEU A 304 -16.55 -13.19 -3.54
CA LEU A 304 -15.19 -13.09 -3.02
C LEU A 304 -14.99 -13.84 -1.69
N LEU A 305 -16.04 -14.07 -0.92
CA LEU A 305 -15.93 -14.69 0.41
C LEU A 305 -15.22 -16.04 0.39
N SER A 306 -15.42 -16.83 -0.66
CA SER A 306 -14.75 -18.12 -0.81
C SER A 306 -13.22 -18.03 -0.95
N ARG A 307 -12.72 -16.87 -1.41
CA ARG A 307 -11.29 -16.60 -1.58
C ARG A 307 -10.67 -15.85 -0.41
N ILE A 308 -11.50 -15.24 0.46
CA ILE A 308 -11.01 -14.45 1.60
C ILE A 308 -10.52 -15.39 2.70
N ALA A 309 -9.29 -15.17 3.16
CA ALA A 309 -8.78 -15.79 4.36
C ALA A 309 -9.49 -15.20 5.59
N PRO A 310 -10.04 -16.02 6.50
CA PRO A 310 -10.45 -15.52 7.80
C PRO A 310 -9.25 -14.90 8.52
N THR A 311 -9.41 -13.67 8.96
CA THR A 311 -8.31 -12.88 9.54
C THR A 311 -8.04 -13.23 10.98
N ALA A 312 -9.10 -13.30 11.80
CA ALA A 312 -9.02 -13.58 13.23
C ALA A 312 -10.41 -13.94 13.76
N ARG A 313 -10.49 -14.26 15.06
CA ARG A 313 -11.76 -14.25 15.79
C ARG A 313 -12.01 -12.86 16.36
N ASP A 314 -13.26 -12.43 16.38
CA ASP A 314 -13.63 -11.17 17.01
C ASP A 314 -13.36 -11.26 18.52
N GLU A 315 -12.44 -10.46 19.01
CA GLU A 315 -12.06 -10.37 20.41
C GLU A 315 -12.49 -9.06 21.07
N GLU A 316 -13.19 -8.23 20.32
CA GLU A 316 -13.64 -6.95 20.79
C GLU A 316 -14.59 -7.10 21.99
N SER A 317 -14.39 -6.29 23.01
CA SER A 317 -15.17 -6.34 24.25
C SER A 317 -15.16 -7.69 24.97
N ARG A 318 -14.10 -8.51 24.82
CA ARG A 318 -13.96 -9.81 25.51
C ARG A 318 -14.16 -9.73 27.04
N GLY A 319 -13.78 -8.61 27.66
CA GLY A 319 -14.01 -8.37 29.09
C GLY A 319 -15.47 -8.15 29.48
N ASP A 320 -16.35 -7.84 28.54
CA ASP A 320 -17.79 -7.67 28.70
C ASP A 320 -18.53 -8.15 27.43
N PRO A 321 -18.73 -9.47 27.31
CA PRO A 321 -19.34 -10.07 26.10
C PRO A 321 -20.73 -9.52 25.76
N SER A 322 -21.44 -8.93 26.73
CA SER A 322 -22.76 -8.35 26.47
C SER A 322 -22.72 -7.16 25.51
N LYS A 323 -21.56 -6.54 25.34
CA LYS A 323 -21.36 -5.39 24.45
C LYS A 323 -21.08 -5.78 23.00
N ASN A 324 -20.69 -7.03 22.74
CA ASN A 324 -20.38 -7.49 21.40
C ASN A 324 -21.10 -8.81 21.10
N PRO A 325 -22.20 -8.79 20.34
CA PRO A 325 -22.93 -10.00 19.96
C PRO A 325 -22.13 -10.91 19.02
N ASP A 326 -21.08 -10.38 18.38
CA ASP A 326 -20.24 -11.11 17.42
C ASP A 326 -18.94 -11.64 18.06
N LEU A 327 -18.82 -11.56 19.39
CA LEU A 327 -17.63 -12.08 20.10
C LEU A 327 -17.35 -13.53 19.72
N ASP A 328 -16.08 -13.84 19.47
CA ASP A 328 -15.58 -15.14 18.99
C ASP A 328 -16.04 -15.57 17.58
N HIS A 329 -16.85 -14.80 16.89
CA HIS A 329 -17.14 -15.05 15.49
C HIS A 329 -15.87 -14.91 14.64
N LEU A 330 -15.78 -15.75 13.61
CA LEU A 330 -14.66 -15.72 12.68
C LEU A 330 -14.82 -14.54 11.72
N LEU A 331 -13.84 -13.63 11.72
CA LEU A 331 -13.83 -12.46 10.85
C LEU A 331 -13.37 -12.88 9.45
N ARG A 332 -14.31 -13.02 8.53
CA ARG A 332 -14.05 -13.34 7.13
C ARG A 332 -14.76 -12.32 6.23
N GLY A 333 -13.98 -11.53 5.51
CA GLY A 333 -14.51 -10.40 4.72
C GLY A 333 -14.99 -9.23 5.56
N THR A 334 -14.65 -9.23 6.84
CA THR A 334 -14.91 -8.14 7.79
C THR A 334 -13.56 -7.67 8.31
N VAL A 335 -13.31 -6.38 8.25
CA VAL A 335 -12.04 -5.79 8.71
C VAL A 335 -11.79 -6.13 10.17
N GLN A 336 -10.56 -6.54 10.47
CA GLN A 336 -10.17 -6.92 11.82
C GLN A 336 -10.00 -5.71 12.72
N ASP A 337 -9.43 -4.63 12.20
CA ASP A 337 -9.22 -3.40 12.96
C ASP A 337 -10.53 -2.90 13.58
N THR A 338 -10.51 -2.70 14.90
CA THR A 338 -11.70 -2.39 15.67
C THR A 338 -12.26 -1.01 15.34
N THR A 339 -11.42 -0.01 15.23
CA THR A 339 -11.81 1.36 14.90
C THR A 339 -12.39 1.44 13.50
N ALA A 340 -11.68 0.86 12.51
CA ALA A 340 -12.18 0.80 11.14
C ALA A 340 -13.50 0.02 11.05
N ARG A 341 -13.64 -1.10 11.78
CA ARG A 341 -14.88 -1.89 11.82
C ARG A 341 -16.05 -1.10 12.42
N ARG A 342 -15.83 -0.37 13.50
CA ARG A 342 -16.83 0.53 14.10
C ARG A 342 -17.18 1.69 13.19
N MET A 343 -16.26 2.14 12.35
CA MET A 343 -16.49 3.12 11.30
C MET A 343 -17.12 2.54 10.03
N GLY A 344 -17.39 1.22 9.99
CA GLY A 344 -18.04 0.57 8.85
C GLY A 344 -17.10 -0.02 7.82
N GLY A 345 -15.84 -0.25 8.16
CA GLY A 345 -14.86 -0.93 7.33
C GLY A 345 -14.16 -0.05 6.30
N VAL A 346 -14.47 1.27 6.26
CA VAL A 346 -13.82 2.24 5.37
C VAL A 346 -13.20 3.34 6.22
N ALA A 347 -11.89 3.26 6.41
CA ALA A 347 -11.13 4.25 7.17
C ALA A 347 -9.70 4.34 6.64
N GLY A 348 -9.11 5.53 6.70
CA GLY A 348 -7.81 5.78 6.10
C GLY A 348 -6.65 4.96 6.69
N HIS A 349 -6.82 4.40 7.88
CA HIS A 349 -5.77 3.61 8.55
C HIS A 349 -5.86 2.11 8.29
N ALA A 350 -7.04 1.55 7.95
CA ALA A 350 -7.30 0.13 7.73
C ALA A 350 -8.62 -0.10 6.98
N GLY A 351 -8.83 -1.30 6.43
CA GLY A 351 -10.09 -1.73 5.80
C GLY A 351 -9.94 -2.24 4.37
N VAL A 352 -8.79 -2.10 3.75
CA VAL A 352 -8.53 -2.65 2.42
C VAL A 352 -8.25 -4.14 2.50
N PHE A 353 -8.86 -4.88 1.58
CA PHE A 353 -8.58 -6.29 1.31
C PHE A 353 -7.89 -6.41 -0.04
N SER A 354 -6.90 -7.31 -0.15
CA SER A 354 -6.10 -7.47 -1.37
C SER A 354 -5.53 -8.87 -1.52
N THR A 355 -5.04 -9.19 -2.70
CA THR A 355 -4.23 -10.37 -3.01
C THR A 355 -2.75 -10.00 -3.10
N ALA A 356 -1.86 -10.97 -2.94
CA ALA A 356 -0.42 -10.75 -3.12
C ALA A 356 -0.09 -10.31 -4.55
N ARG A 357 -0.85 -10.79 -5.54
CA ARG A 357 -0.72 -10.37 -6.94
C ARG A 357 -1.05 -8.89 -7.15
N ASP A 358 -2.14 -8.40 -6.57
CA ASP A 358 -2.52 -7.00 -6.71
C ASP A 358 -1.54 -6.07 -5.99
N VAL A 359 -1.08 -6.46 -4.78
CA VAL A 359 0.00 -5.73 -4.07
C VAL A 359 1.29 -5.73 -4.90
N SER A 360 1.60 -6.84 -5.61
CA SER A 360 2.73 -6.91 -6.55
C SER A 360 2.57 -5.95 -7.73
N SER A 361 1.37 -5.82 -8.29
CA SER A 361 1.08 -4.83 -9.35
C SER A 361 1.35 -3.41 -8.87
N TYR A 362 0.93 -3.08 -7.66
CA TYR A 362 1.24 -1.79 -7.04
C TYR A 362 2.75 -1.58 -6.88
N ALA A 363 3.45 -2.56 -6.29
CA ALA A 363 4.89 -2.49 -6.01
C ALA A 363 5.71 -2.34 -7.30
N GLN A 364 5.40 -3.14 -8.32
CA GLN A 364 6.10 -3.07 -9.61
C GLN A 364 5.89 -1.73 -10.30
N ALA A 365 4.63 -1.27 -10.38
CA ALA A 365 4.34 0.03 -11.00
C ALA A 365 5.02 1.19 -10.26
N LEU A 366 5.14 1.09 -8.92
CA LEU A 366 5.84 2.06 -8.09
C LEU A 366 7.34 2.08 -8.40
N LEU A 367 8.01 0.92 -8.42
CA LEU A 367 9.43 0.81 -8.76
C LEU A 367 9.72 1.28 -10.18
N ASP A 368 8.87 0.91 -11.16
CA ASP A 368 8.98 1.39 -12.53
C ASP A 368 8.91 2.92 -12.60
N ARG A 369 7.97 3.53 -11.87
CA ARG A 369 7.83 4.99 -11.81
C ARG A 369 9.06 5.66 -11.19
N LEU A 370 9.59 5.11 -10.10
CA LEU A 370 10.82 5.62 -9.46
C LEU A 370 12.03 5.51 -10.40
N ALA A 371 12.14 4.41 -11.13
CA ALA A 371 13.22 4.17 -12.09
C ALA A 371 13.06 4.95 -13.42
N GLY A 372 11.96 5.70 -13.60
CA GLY A 372 11.68 6.41 -14.85
C GLY A 372 11.28 5.49 -16.02
N ARG A 373 10.92 4.24 -15.75
CA ARG A 373 10.37 3.30 -16.72
C ARG A 373 8.88 3.60 -17.02
N PRO A 374 8.34 3.13 -18.15
CA PRO A 374 6.89 3.20 -18.39
C PRO A 374 6.11 2.58 -17.23
N SER A 375 5.16 3.31 -16.67
CA SER A 375 4.42 2.88 -15.49
C SER A 375 3.01 3.47 -15.47
N THR A 376 2.04 2.66 -15.01
CA THR A 376 0.67 3.09 -14.73
C THR A 376 0.50 3.67 -13.32
N PHE A 377 1.58 3.75 -12.52
CA PHE A 377 1.48 4.30 -11.17
C PHE A 377 0.92 5.73 -11.20
N PRO A 378 -0.11 6.03 -10.38
CA PRO A 378 -0.92 7.24 -10.55
C PRO A 378 -0.30 8.51 -9.95
N LEU A 379 1.03 8.55 -9.79
CA LEU A 379 1.79 9.72 -9.35
C LEU A 379 2.94 10.00 -10.31
N LYS A 380 3.37 11.26 -10.37
CA LYS A 380 4.60 11.66 -11.06
C LYS A 380 5.82 11.13 -10.30
N GLN A 381 6.92 10.90 -11.02
CA GLN A 381 8.16 10.42 -10.43
C GLN A 381 8.65 11.31 -9.27
N ALA A 382 8.66 12.63 -9.46
CA ALA A 382 9.11 13.57 -8.43
C ALA A 382 8.26 13.52 -7.16
N THR A 383 6.94 13.38 -7.29
CA THR A 383 6.02 13.25 -6.15
C THR A 383 6.24 11.93 -5.44
N LEU A 384 6.45 10.87 -6.20
CA LEU A 384 6.71 9.55 -5.62
C LEU A 384 8.06 9.51 -4.88
N GLN A 385 9.10 10.21 -5.41
CA GLN A 385 10.36 10.40 -4.69
C GLN A 385 10.16 11.11 -3.35
N LEU A 386 9.33 12.16 -3.30
CA LEU A 386 8.97 12.81 -2.03
C LEU A 386 8.25 11.87 -1.06
N MET A 387 7.40 11.00 -1.61
CA MET A 387 6.62 10.04 -0.81
C MET A 387 7.50 8.97 -0.16
N THR A 388 8.57 8.55 -0.82
CA THR A 388 9.39 7.38 -0.45
C THR A 388 10.74 7.71 0.16
N THR A 389 11.03 9.01 0.38
CA THR A 389 12.24 9.48 1.07
C THR A 389 11.88 10.04 2.45
N PRO A 390 12.84 10.18 3.38
CA PRO A 390 12.57 10.76 4.70
C PRO A 390 11.93 12.14 4.59
N ALA A 391 10.75 12.30 5.20
CA ALA A 391 9.91 13.50 5.07
C ALA A 391 9.42 14.04 6.41
N GLN A 392 9.76 13.40 7.55
CA GLN A 392 9.37 13.86 8.88
C GLN A 392 10.01 15.21 9.21
N PRO A 393 9.38 16.04 10.04
CA PRO A 393 9.95 17.31 10.50
C PRO A 393 11.34 17.12 11.14
N GLY A 394 12.25 18.05 10.89
CA GLY A 394 13.61 18.01 11.47
C GLY A 394 14.56 16.98 10.86
N HIS A 395 14.15 16.29 9.79
CA HIS A 395 15.02 15.39 9.05
C HIS A 395 16.23 16.14 8.45
N ALA A 396 17.42 15.58 8.59
CA ALA A 396 18.66 16.07 7.98
C ALA A 396 19.04 15.14 6.79
N SER A 397 19.56 15.72 5.70
CA SER A 397 19.87 14.98 4.47
C SER A 397 20.86 13.83 4.64
N GLN A 398 21.78 13.93 5.62
CA GLN A 398 22.80 12.92 5.88
C GLN A 398 22.30 11.75 6.76
N GLN A 399 21.08 11.82 7.29
CA GLN A 399 20.60 10.79 8.23
C GLN A 399 20.54 9.38 7.61
N LEU A 400 20.23 9.27 6.31
CA LEU A 400 20.25 7.97 5.62
C LEU A 400 21.64 7.34 5.59
N ASP A 401 22.66 8.11 5.22
CA ASP A 401 24.03 7.62 5.13
C ASP A 401 24.55 7.20 6.50
N VAL A 402 24.33 8.04 7.51
CA VAL A 402 24.73 7.75 8.90
C VAL A 402 24.02 6.50 9.43
N ALA A 403 22.73 6.32 9.13
CA ALA A 403 21.98 5.13 9.54
C ALA A 403 22.47 3.86 8.82
N ASN A 404 22.80 3.95 7.53
CA ASN A 404 23.38 2.83 6.77
C ASN A 404 24.77 2.45 7.29
N ASP A 405 25.61 3.44 7.63
CA ASP A 405 26.92 3.17 8.21
C ASP A 405 26.81 2.48 9.57
N ALA A 406 25.90 2.97 10.43
CA ALA A 406 25.62 2.34 11.72
C ALA A 406 25.10 0.89 11.57
N ALA A 407 24.23 0.63 10.60
CA ALA A 407 23.74 -0.72 10.32
C ALA A 407 24.86 -1.64 9.83
N ARG A 408 25.70 -1.20 8.90
CA ARG A 408 26.86 -1.96 8.41
C ARG A 408 27.85 -2.29 9.53
N GLU A 409 28.14 -1.33 10.39
CA GLU A 409 29.03 -1.52 11.54
C GLU A 409 28.44 -2.55 12.53
N ALA A 410 27.16 -2.45 12.85
CA ALA A 410 26.47 -3.40 13.73
C ALA A 410 26.50 -4.83 13.19
N ILE A 411 26.34 -5.03 11.88
CA ILE A 411 26.43 -6.33 11.21
C ILE A 411 27.89 -6.85 11.25
N ALA A 412 28.88 -6.01 10.97
CA ALA A 412 30.28 -6.38 10.95
C ALA A 412 30.79 -6.84 12.34
N ILE A 413 30.31 -6.21 13.41
CA ILE A 413 30.66 -6.58 14.79
C ILE A 413 30.02 -7.91 15.21
N ARG A 414 28.93 -8.31 14.59
CA ARG A 414 28.13 -9.49 14.92
C ARG A 414 27.86 -10.37 13.71
N PRO A 415 28.90 -10.93 13.06
CA PRO A 415 28.75 -11.61 11.76
C PRO A 415 27.97 -12.94 11.83
N ASN A 416 27.77 -13.52 13.01
CA ASN A 416 27.08 -14.80 13.17
C ASN A 416 25.68 -14.60 13.75
N THR A 417 24.72 -14.35 12.89
CA THR A 417 23.33 -13.97 13.24
C THR A 417 22.36 -15.14 13.17
N GLN A 418 22.75 -16.35 13.49
CA GLN A 418 21.79 -17.43 13.74
C GLN A 418 20.92 -17.15 14.99
N ASN A 419 21.30 -16.15 15.78
CA ASN A 419 20.48 -15.67 16.89
C ASN A 419 19.74 -14.39 16.46
N PRO A 420 18.39 -14.40 16.34
CA PRO A 420 17.60 -13.23 15.97
C PRO A 420 17.77 -12.03 16.93
N LEU A 421 18.20 -12.26 18.18
CA LEU A 421 18.52 -11.19 19.13
C LEU A 421 19.77 -10.38 18.73
N LEU A 422 20.53 -10.85 17.76
CA LEU A 422 21.72 -10.18 17.24
C LEU A 422 21.44 -9.48 15.91
N ALA A 423 20.19 -9.46 15.42
CA ALA A 423 19.80 -8.68 14.25
C ALA A 423 20.11 -7.18 14.46
N PRO A 424 20.35 -6.42 13.38
CA PRO A 424 20.48 -4.96 13.48
C PRO A 424 19.30 -4.35 14.22
N SER A 425 19.59 -3.35 15.03
CA SER A 425 18.53 -2.62 15.72
C SER A 425 17.64 -1.89 14.71
N TYR A 426 16.34 -1.81 15.01
CA TYR A 426 15.36 -1.02 14.26
C TYR A 426 14.80 0.04 15.20
N PRO A 427 15.00 1.35 14.98
CA PRO A 427 15.92 1.91 13.96
C PRO A 427 17.40 1.61 14.27
N ALA A 428 18.25 1.72 13.23
CA ALA A 428 19.69 1.49 13.35
C ALA A 428 20.33 2.42 14.39
N ILE A 429 19.88 3.66 14.44
CA ILE A 429 20.27 4.64 15.47
C ILE A 429 19.07 4.88 16.39
N LYS A 430 19.22 4.51 17.65
CA LYS A 430 18.16 4.65 18.64
C LYS A 430 17.63 6.09 18.72
N GLY A 431 16.32 6.24 18.58
CA GLY A 431 15.62 7.53 18.60
C GLY A 431 15.60 8.27 17.27
N GLN A 432 16.28 7.79 16.23
CA GLN A 432 16.23 8.33 14.88
C GLN A 432 15.22 7.53 14.06
N ASN A 433 14.00 8.04 13.97
CA ASN A 433 12.96 7.38 13.17
C ASN A 433 12.88 8.06 11.80
N LEU A 434 13.11 7.30 10.73
CA LEU A 434 13.03 7.79 9.35
C LEU A 434 11.74 7.29 8.70
N ARG A 435 10.91 8.23 8.27
CA ARG A 435 9.62 7.95 7.63
C ARG A 435 9.45 8.77 6.36
N GLY A 436 8.96 8.11 5.31
CA GLY A 436 8.36 8.77 4.15
C GLY A 436 6.88 9.09 4.42
N PHE A 437 6.17 9.59 3.42
CA PHE A 437 4.73 9.83 3.51
C PHE A 437 3.95 8.51 3.44
N GLY A 438 3.54 8.02 4.61
CA GLY A 438 2.88 6.72 4.76
C GLY A 438 3.83 5.52 4.76
N TRP A 439 5.11 5.68 4.44
CA TRP A 439 6.09 4.61 4.39
C TRP A 439 7.04 4.59 5.57
N ASP A 440 7.41 3.42 5.98
CA ASP A 440 8.47 3.16 6.95
C ASP A 440 9.80 2.98 6.23
N ILE A 441 10.86 3.63 6.73
CA ILE A 441 12.22 3.57 6.17
C ILE A 441 13.18 2.99 7.20
N ASP A 442 13.25 3.60 8.40
CA ASP A 442 14.03 3.10 9.52
C ASP A 442 13.40 3.51 10.85
N SER A 443 12.57 2.65 11.39
CA SER A 443 11.83 2.82 12.64
C SER A 443 11.68 1.48 13.37
N PRO A 444 11.05 1.43 14.55
CA PRO A 444 10.74 0.17 15.22
C PRO A 444 9.87 -0.81 14.41
N PHE A 445 9.32 -0.40 13.28
CA PHE A 445 8.48 -1.24 12.39
C PHE A 445 9.22 -1.74 11.15
N SER A 446 10.52 -1.48 11.01
CA SER A 446 11.31 -1.80 9.82
C SER A 446 11.88 -3.23 9.79
N GLN A 447 11.42 -4.14 10.66
CA GLN A 447 11.88 -5.54 10.67
C GLN A 447 11.74 -6.22 9.29
N PRO A 448 10.68 -5.99 8.48
CA PRO A 448 10.55 -6.61 7.16
C PRO A 448 11.64 -6.22 6.16
N ARG A 449 12.44 -5.19 6.42
CA ARG A 449 13.64 -4.88 5.64
C ARG A 449 14.66 -6.02 5.63
N GLY A 450 14.67 -6.83 6.68
CA GLY A 450 15.72 -7.83 6.86
C GLY A 450 17.10 -7.18 7.06
N ARG A 451 18.15 -7.94 6.78
CA ARG A 451 19.53 -7.55 7.11
C ARG A 451 20.35 -7.06 5.92
N ILE A 452 19.88 -7.31 4.69
CA ILE A 452 20.65 -7.03 3.47
C ILE A 452 20.16 -5.77 2.78
N PHE A 453 18.82 -5.56 2.70
CA PHE A 453 18.30 -4.35 2.09
C PHE A 453 18.76 -3.09 2.84
N PRO A 454 19.20 -2.05 2.12
CA PRO A 454 19.77 -0.83 2.75
C PRO A 454 18.66 0.01 3.43
N ILE A 455 19.07 0.87 4.34
CA ILE A 455 18.24 1.95 4.85
C ILE A 455 18.08 2.98 3.74
N GLY A 456 16.85 3.28 3.36
CA GLY A 456 16.49 3.97 2.11
C GLY A 456 15.61 3.11 1.23
N SER A 457 15.67 1.76 1.38
CA SER A 457 14.55 0.90 1.07
C SER A 457 13.41 1.19 2.05
N PHE A 458 12.19 0.91 1.67
CA PHE A 458 11.01 1.30 2.44
C PHE A 458 9.90 0.26 2.35
N GLY A 459 9.00 0.30 3.30
CA GLY A 459 7.90 -0.64 3.33
C GLY A 459 6.86 -0.30 4.38
N HIS A 460 5.99 -1.24 4.66
CA HIS A 460 5.02 -1.15 5.74
C HIS A 460 4.57 -2.53 6.21
N THR A 461 4.10 -2.60 7.45
CA THR A 461 3.52 -3.80 8.06
C THR A 461 2.02 -3.64 8.23
N GLY A 462 1.27 -4.75 8.19
CA GLY A 462 -0.12 -4.83 8.61
C GLY A 462 -0.24 -5.73 9.84
N PHE A 463 -1.03 -5.31 10.81
CA PHE A 463 -1.23 -6.02 12.08
C PHE A 463 -1.69 -7.48 11.89
N THR A 464 -2.42 -7.74 10.82
CA THR A 464 -2.91 -9.08 10.44
C THR A 464 -1.81 -10.06 10.03
N GLY A 465 -0.59 -9.57 9.84
CA GLY A 465 0.56 -10.36 9.41
C GLY A 465 0.97 -10.11 7.96
N THR A 466 0.52 -9.01 7.37
CA THR A 466 0.83 -8.65 6.00
C THR A 466 2.01 -7.66 5.94
N THR A 467 2.88 -7.80 4.95
CA THR A 467 4.03 -6.92 4.76
C THR A 467 4.31 -6.68 3.28
N LEU A 468 4.80 -5.49 2.99
CA LEU A 468 5.39 -5.10 1.71
C LEU A 468 6.67 -4.33 2.00
N TRP A 469 7.80 -4.76 1.42
CA TRP A 469 9.06 -4.05 1.47
C TRP A 469 9.64 -3.89 0.07
N LEU A 470 10.15 -2.70 -0.26
CA LEU A 470 10.66 -2.33 -1.58
C LEU A 470 12.06 -1.75 -1.45
N ASP A 471 12.97 -2.21 -2.30
CA ASP A 471 14.29 -1.62 -2.49
C ASP A 471 14.47 -1.12 -3.92
N PRO A 472 14.35 0.21 -4.14
CA PRO A 472 14.57 0.77 -5.48
C PRO A 472 16.01 0.58 -5.99
N GLY A 473 16.98 0.42 -5.07
CA GLY A 473 18.39 0.27 -5.42
C GLY A 473 18.68 -1.04 -6.15
N SER A 474 18.05 -2.12 -5.72
CA SER A 474 18.15 -3.45 -6.35
C SER A 474 16.96 -3.78 -7.26
N ASP A 475 16.03 -2.84 -7.46
CA ASP A 475 14.79 -3.08 -8.21
C ASP A 475 14.02 -4.32 -7.70
N THR A 476 13.87 -4.41 -6.37
CA THR A 476 13.34 -5.61 -5.71
C THR A 476 12.20 -5.24 -4.76
N TYR A 477 11.17 -6.09 -4.70
CA TYR A 477 10.17 -6.03 -3.63
C TYR A 477 9.88 -7.43 -3.08
N VAL A 478 9.54 -7.47 -1.79
CA VAL A 478 9.14 -8.68 -1.06
C VAL A 478 7.78 -8.45 -0.43
N ILE A 479 6.85 -9.35 -0.72
CA ILE A 479 5.50 -9.35 -0.19
C ILE A 479 5.30 -10.64 0.59
N VAL A 480 4.87 -10.52 1.84
CA VAL A 480 4.41 -11.66 2.64
C VAL A 480 3.00 -11.32 3.13
N LEU A 481 2.00 -12.01 2.62
CA LEU A 481 0.64 -11.88 3.11
C LEU A 481 0.27 -13.14 3.88
N THR A 482 -0.10 -12.97 5.14
CA THR A 482 -0.54 -14.04 6.03
C THR A 482 -1.69 -13.57 6.91
N ASN A 483 -2.47 -14.50 7.43
CA ASN A 483 -3.44 -14.28 8.48
C ASN A 483 -2.89 -14.74 9.85
N ALA A 484 -1.68 -14.28 10.22
CA ALA A 484 -0.95 -14.76 11.40
C ALA A 484 -1.74 -14.62 12.70
N ILE A 485 -2.48 -13.53 12.89
CA ILE A 485 -3.29 -13.30 14.09
C ILE A 485 -4.53 -14.20 14.18
N HIS A 486 -4.81 -15.00 13.15
CA HIS A 486 -5.85 -16.02 13.19
C HIS A 486 -5.56 -17.07 14.27
N THR A 487 -4.29 -17.41 14.46
CA THR A 487 -3.84 -18.26 15.55
C THR A 487 -3.57 -17.40 16.79
N ARG A 488 -4.36 -17.59 17.84
CA ARG A 488 -4.21 -16.82 19.09
C ARG A 488 -2.84 -17.02 19.71
N GLY A 489 -2.20 -15.93 20.12
CA GLY A 489 -0.90 -15.95 20.79
C GLY A 489 0.30 -16.12 19.83
N SER A 490 0.08 -16.06 18.52
CA SER A 490 1.18 -16.09 17.57
C SER A 490 2.11 -14.89 17.74
N PRO A 491 3.41 -15.07 17.50
CA PRO A 491 4.37 -13.97 17.50
C PRO A 491 4.09 -13.02 16.34
N PRO A 492 4.54 -11.77 16.41
CA PRO A 492 4.47 -10.85 15.27
C PRO A 492 5.19 -11.41 14.04
N SER A 493 4.50 -11.49 12.91
CA SER A 493 5.04 -12.01 11.65
C SER A 493 6.08 -11.11 10.97
N SER A 494 6.29 -9.89 11.47
CA SER A 494 7.28 -8.95 10.96
C SER A 494 8.71 -9.49 11.02
N ASN A 495 9.06 -10.27 12.04
CA ASN A 495 10.38 -10.93 12.13
C ASN A 495 10.53 -12.00 11.03
N LEU A 496 9.53 -12.85 10.84
CA LEU A 496 9.51 -13.84 9.76
C LEU A 496 9.65 -13.16 8.39
N ALA A 497 8.91 -12.05 8.17
CA ALA A 497 9.02 -11.28 6.94
C ALA A 497 10.45 -10.73 6.72
N GLY A 498 11.14 -10.32 7.78
CA GLY A 498 12.54 -9.89 7.71
C GLY A 498 13.51 -11.02 7.38
N GLU A 499 13.27 -12.24 7.89
CA GLU A 499 14.03 -13.42 7.52
C GLU A 499 13.78 -13.81 6.05
N VAL A 500 12.53 -13.75 5.59
CA VAL A 500 12.16 -13.96 4.19
C VAL A 500 12.84 -12.93 3.28
N ALA A 501 12.84 -11.65 3.66
CA ALA A 501 13.52 -10.60 2.90
C ALA A 501 15.04 -10.83 2.83
N THR A 502 15.65 -11.28 3.93
CA THR A 502 17.07 -11.62 3.97
C THR A 502 17.37 -12.81 3.06
N ALA A 503 16.62 -13.91 3.17
CA ALA A 503 16.77 -15.10 2.32
C ALA A 503 16.51 -14.78 0.83
N THR A 504 15.59 -13.85 0.56
CA THR A 504 15.34 -13.36 -0.80
C THR A 504 16.55 -12.63 -1.37
N ALA A 505 17.14 -11.70 -0.61
CA ALA A 505 18.31 -10.96 -1.05
C ALA A 505 19.52 -11.89 -1.25
N GLU A 506 19.69 -12.91 -0.40
CA GLU A 506 20.73 -13.96 -0.56
C GLU A 506 20.51 -14.77 -1.84
N ALA A 507 19.27 -15.21 -2.12
CA ALA A 507 18.93 -15.96 -3.32
C ALA A 507 19.18 -15.16 -4.61
N LEU A 508 18.97 -13.84 -4.55
CA LEU A 508 19.19 -12.90 -5.66
C LEU A 508 20.66 -12.42 -5.73
N GLN A 509 21.51 -12.78 -4.77
CA GLN A 509 22.91 -12.35 -4.66
C GLN A 509 23.09 -10.81 -4.58
N LEU A 510 22.20 -10.16 -3.85
CA LEU A 510 22.21 -8.70 -3.63
C LEU A 510 23.23 -8.27 -2.58
#